data_5235260fb3b3d83c24ff516df460d013
#
_entry.id   5235260fb3b3d83c24ff516df460d013
#
_cell.length_a   1.000
_cell.length_b   1.000
_cell.length_c   1.000
_cell.angle_alpha   90.00
_cell.angle_beta   90.00
_cell.angle_gamma   90.00
#
_symmetry.space_group_name_H-M   'P 1'
#
loop_
_entity.id
_entity.type
_entity.pdbx_description
1 polymer ?
#
loop_
_entity_poly.entity_id
_entity_poly.type
_entity_poly.pdbx_seq_one_letter_code
_entity_poly.pdbx_strand_id
1 'polypeptide(L)'
;GYDEGRIVLHRDLRVGYLEQTPRFTPGSTVIDACMEGSDAHESQSEREMRAKQVLTMLKIGNLDQCIDHLSGGQQKRVALARVLITNPDLLILDEPTNHLDLGMIEWLEGYLRRSTMALLMVTHDRYFLERVCSLILELDDETMYSYRGNYSYYLEKRQARIDVANATAARAQNLYRRELEWMRSTPCARSSKAEYRKQAFY
;
A
#
# COMPACT_ATOMS: atom_id res chain seq x y z
N GLY A 1 -5.75 -15.44 -2.51
CA GLY A 1 -5.42 -15.82 -3.90
C GLY A 1 -5.71 -14.65 -4.82
N TYR A 2 -5.22 -14.69 -6.02
CA TYR A 2 -5.55 -13.74 -7.09
C TYR A 2 -6.46 -14.44 -8.09
N ASP A 3 -7.37 -13.68 -8.72
CA ASP A 3 -8.38 -14.24 -9.61
C ASP A 3 -7.78 -14.55 -10.99
N GLU A 4 -6.92 -13.66 -11.49
CA GLU A 4 -6.21 -13.82 -12.77
C GLU A 4 -4.80 -13.23 -12.68
N GLY A 5 -3.90 -13.66 -13.57
CA GLY A 5 -2.54 -13.14 -13.68
C GLY A 5 -1.46 -14.14 -13.27
N ARG A 6 -0.22 -13.67 -13.18
CA ARG A 6 0.93 -14.48 -12.78
C ARG A 6 1.86 -13.68 -11.90
N ILE A 7 2.18 -14.24 -10.73
CA ILE A 7 3.23 -13.71 -9.85
C ILE A 7 4.49 -14.53 -10.10
N VAL A 8 5.59 -13.86 -10.46
CA VAL A 8 6.89 -14.49 -10.67
C VAL A 8 7.85 -13.91 -9.63
N LEU A 9 8.39 -14.78 -8.79
CA LEU A 9 9.39 -14.44 -7.79
C LEU A 9 10.75 -15.01 -8.20
N HIS A 10 11.82 -14.25 -7.93
CA HIS A 10 13.17 -14.79 -8.04
C HIS A 10 13.36 -15.90 -7.00
N ARG A 11 14.14 -16.94 -7.33
CA ARG A 11 14.25 -18.15 -6.50
C ARG A 11 14.75 -17.89 -5.08
N ASP A 12 15.65 -16.93 -4.92
CA ASP A 12 16.30 -16.63 -3.64
C ASP A 12 15.74 -15.36 -2.97
N LEU A 13 14.59 -14.83 -3.46
CA LEU A 13 13.97 -13.63 -2.91
C LEU A 13 13.30 -13.93 -1.56
N ARG A 14 13.79 -13.28 -0.52
CA ARG A 14 13.18 -13.34 0.82
C ARG A 14 12.10 -12.27 0.92
N VAL A 15 10.85 -12.70 1.05
CA VAL A 15 9.69 -11.81 1.19
C VAL A 15 9.23 -11.84 2.62
N GLY A 16 9.22 -10.66 3.26
CA GLY A 16 8.61 -10.45 4.56
C GLY A 16 7.21 -9.86 4.40
N TYR A 17 6.20 -10.45 5.04
CA TYR A 17 4.83 -9.94 5.01
C TYR A 17 4.30 -9.72 6.42
N LEU A 18 3.89 -8.49 6.72
CA LEU A 18 3.19 -8.14 7.96
C LEU A 18 1.70 -8.01 7.68
N GLU A 19 0.93 -8.97 8.19
CA GLU A 19 -0.54 -8.95 8.10
C GLU A 19 -1.15 -7.84 8.96
N GLN A 20 -2.31 -7.34 8.57
CA GLN A 20 -3.09 -6.39 9.36
C GLN A 20 -3.40 -6.93 10.77
N THR A 21 -3.82 -8.19 10.86
CA THR A 21 -4.07 -8.89 12.12
C THR A 21 -3.17 -10.12 12.22
N PRO A 22 -2.01 -9.99 12.91
CA PRO A 22 -1.07 -11.09 13.02
C PRO A 22 -1.65 -12.25 13.83
N ARG A 23 -1.30 -13.46 13.42
CA ARG A 23 -1.67 -14.69 14.13
C ARG A 23 -0.44 -15.33 14.73
N PHE A 24 -0.61 -15.88 15.93
CA PHE A 24 0.43 -16.57 16.66
C PHE A 24 -0.09 -17.92 17.15
N THR A 25 0.83 -18.83 17.40
CA THR A 25 0.50 -20.11 18.05
C THR A 25 0.10 -19.83 19.50
N PRO A 26 -1.12 -20.21 19.93
CA PRO A 26 -1.58 -19.97 21.30
C PRO A 26 -0.63 -20.60 22.33
N GLY A 27 -0.37 -19.87 23.41
CA GLY A 27 0.51 -20.32 24.49
C GLY A 27 2.00 -20.24 24.21
N SER A 28 2.43 -19.82 23.00
CA SER A 28 3.86 -19.60 22.72
C SER A 28 4.42 -18.41 23.50
N THR A 29 5.72 -18.43 23.77
CA THR A 29 6.41 -17.27 24.33
C THR A 29 6.64 -16.20 23.26
N VAL A 30 6.91 -14.96 23.66
CA VAL A 30 7.24 -13.85 22.77
C VAL A 30 8.43 -14.19 21.86
N ILE A 31 9.46 -14.82 22.43
CA ILE A 31 10.65 -15.18 21.66
C ILE A 31 10.36 -16.29 20.65
N ASP A 32 9.60 -17.31 21.03
CA ASP A 32 9.20 -18.40 20.12
C ASP A 32 8.32 -17.86 18.99
N ALA A 33 7.32 -17.05 19.34
CA ALA A 33 6.44 -16.38 18.37
C ALA A 33 7.19 -15.46 17.38
N CYS A 34 8.26 -14.83 17.84
CA CYS A 34 9.13 -14.01 16.98
C CYS A 34 9.97 -14.88 16.03
N MET A 35 10.45 -16.03 16.48
CA MET A 35 11.30 -16.93 15.69
C MET A 35 10.51 -17.87 14.77
N GLU A 36 9.20 -17.93 14.91
CA GLU A 36 8.34 -18.78 14.10
C GLU A 36 8.44 -18.43 12.61
N GLY A 37 8.73 -19.43 11.76
CA GLY A 37 8.85 -19.25 10.30
C GLY A 37 10.18 -18.64 9.82
N SER A 38 11.16 -18.42 10.70
CA SER A 38 12.50 -17.99 10.30
C SER A 38 13.29 -19.14 9.65
N ASP A 39 14.13 -18.81 8.64
CA ASP A 39 14.86 -19.80 7.82
C ASP A 39 15.77 -20.71 8.65
N ALA A 40 15.74 -22.02 8.30
CA ALA A 40 16.54 -23.06 8.94
C ALA A 40 18.05 -23.01 8.62
N HIS A 41 18.49 -22.09 7.73
CA HIS A 41 19.88 -22.01 7.30
C HIS A 41 20.81 -21.28 8.29
N GLU A 42 20.26 -20.48 9.20
CA GLU A 42 21.04 -19.82 10.27
C GLU A 42 21.05 -20.66 11.54
N SER A 43 22.11 -20.54 12.35
CA SER A 43 22.15 -21.19 13.64
C SER A 43 21.06 -20.66 14.57
N GLN A 44 20.49 -21.51 15.40
CA GLN A 44 19.45 -21.13 16.36
C GLN A 44 19.91 -19.96 17.25
N SER A 45 21.17 -19.97 17.68
CA SER A 45 21.74 -18.92 18.55
C SER A 45 21.80 -17.55 17.85
N GLU A 46 22.14 -17.52 16.56
CA GLU A 46 22.19 -16.24 15.80
C GLU A 46 20.80 -15.67 15.60
N ARG A 47 19.82 -16.52 15.29
CA ARG A 47 18.41 -16.11 15.16
C ARG A 47 17.85 -15.56 16.47
N GLU A 48 18.14 -16.25 17.58
CA GLU A 48 17.70 -15.82 18.91
C GLU A 48 18.34 -14.48 19.31
N MET A 49 19.62 -14.29 19.02
CA MET A 49 20.31 -13.02 19.28
C MET A 49 19.68 -11.89 18.47
N ARG A 50 19.41 -12.09 17.17
CA ARG A 50 18.76 -11.11 16.31
C ARG A 50 17.33 -10.81 16.78
N ALA A 51 16.56 -11.84 17.15
CA ALA A 51 15.22 -11.68 17.69
C ALA A 51 15.24 -10.81 18.95
N LYS A 52 16.16 -11.09 19.90
CA LYS A 52 16.33 -10.30 21.12
C LYS A 52 16.68 -8.84 20.80
N GLN A 53 17.56 -8.59 19.85
CA GLN A 53 17.92 -7.23 19.43
C GLN A 53 16.71 -6.47 18.87
N VAL A 54 15.97 -7.09 17.91
CA VAL A 54 14.82 -6.44 17.29
C VAL A 54 13.69 -6.24 18.29
N LEU A 55 13.38 -7.22 19.14
CA LEU A 55 12.36 -7.09 20.19
C LEU A 55 12.71 -5.98 21.19
N THR A 56 13.98 -5.84 21.55
CA THR A 56 14.46 -4.75 22.43
C THR A 56 14.24 -3.39 21.75
N MET A 57 14.58 -3.25 20.47
CA MET A 57 14.34 -2.03 19.70
C MET A 57 12.85 -1.68 19.63
N LEU A 58 11.99 -2.69 19.55
CA LEU A 58 10.53 -2.57 19.54
C LEU A 58 9.92 -2.44 20.95
N LYS A 59 10.76 -2.24 21.98
CA LYS A 59 10.34 -2.05 23.38
C LYS A 59 9.51 -3.21 23.94
N ILE A 60 9.83 -4.44 23.56
CA ILE A 60 9.30 -5.66 24.14
C ILE A 60 10.35 -6.21 25.11
N GLY A 61 10.08 -6.09 26.43
CA GLY A 61 11.08 -6.41 27.47
C GLY A 61 11.00 -7.84 27.99
N ASN A 62 9.80 -8.40 28.14
CA ASN A 62 9.64 -9.74 28.68
C ASN A 62 9.48 -10.76 27.55
N LEU A 63 10.54 -11.47 27.23
CA LEU A 63 10.62 -12.39 26.10
C LEU A 63 10.00 -13.76 26.40
N ASP A 64 9.96 -14.14 27.70
CA ASP A 64 9.40 -15.43 28.16
C ASP A 64 7.89 -15.31 28.45
N GLN A 65 7.32 -14.12 28.34
CA GLN A 65 5.88 -13.92 28.51
C GLN A 65 5.09 -14.61 27.41
N CYS A 66 3.94 -15.20 27.76
CA CYS A 66 3.01 -15.74 26.80
C CYS A 66 2.46 -14.67 25.87
N ILE A 67 2.43 -14.94 24.57
CA ILE A 67 1.97 -14.01 23.52
C ILE A 67 0.50 -13.59 23.74
N ASP A 68 -0.31 -14.47 24.29
CA ASP A 68 -1.74 -14.25 24.53
C ASP A 68 -2.00 -13.19 25.61
N HIS A 69 -1.01 -12.90 26.45
CA HIS A 69 -1.09 -11.87 27.50
C HIS A 69 -0.67 -10.48 27.01
N LEU A 70 -0.22 -10.36 25.77
CA LEU A 70 0.16 -9.08 25.18
C LEU A 70 -1.06 -8.28 24.68
N SER A 71 -0.98 -6.97 24.79
CA SER A 71 -1.93 -6.08 24.13
C SER A 71 -1.81 -6.20 22.60
N GLY A 72 -2.87 -5.84 21.85
CA GLY A 72 -2.84 -5.89 20.38
C GLY A 72 -1.68 -5.11 19.76
N GLY A 73 -1.33 -3.94 20.33
CA GLY A 73 -0.16 -3.16 19.90
C GLY A 73 1.18 -3.85 20.18
N GLN A 74 1.28 -4.59 21.29
CA GLN A 74 2.47 -5.41 21.57
C GLN A 74 2.56 -6.60 20.64
N GLN A 75 1.45 -7.30 20.38
CA GLN A 75 1.40 -8.39 19.41
C GLN A 75 1.81 -7.92 18.01
N LYS A 76 1.34 -6.74 17.57
CA LYS A 76 1.74 -6.14 16.29
C LYS A 76 3.26 -5.88 16.24
N ARG A 77 3.87 -5.42 17.34
CA ARG A 77 5.32 -5.23 17.44
C ARG A 77 6.08 -6.56 17.36
N VAL A 78 5.59 -7.61 18.00
CA VAL A 78 6.19 -8.96 17.89
C VAL A 78 6.07 -9.49 16.46
N ALA A 79 4.94 -9.29 15.79
CA ALA A 79 4.76 -9.66 14.40
C ALA A 79 5.72 -8.90 13.46
N LEU A 80 5.91 -7.61 13.70
CA LEU A 80 6.90 -6.81 12.98
C LEU A 80 8.32 -7.35 13.22
N ALA A 81 8.67 -7.66 14.48
CA ALA A 81 9.95 -8.30 14.81
C ALA A 81 10.14 -9.60 14.03
N ARG A 82 9.15 -10.50 14.03
CA ARG A 82 9.16 -11.77 13.30
C ARG A 82 9.49 -11.58 11.82
N VAL A 83 8.93 -10.56 11.19
CA VAL A 83 9.22 -10.26 9.78
C VAL A 83 10.61 -9.69 9.59
N LEU A 84 11.06 -8.78 10.46
CA LEU A 84 12.34 -8.09 10.31
C LEU A 84 13.55 -8.99 10.59
N ILE A 85 13.43 -9.99 11.45
CA ILE A 85 14.55 -10.93 11.73
C ILE A 85 14.91 -11.80 10.52
N THR A 86 13.97 -12.00 9.58
CA THR A 86 14.26 -12.74 8.33
C THR A 86 15.13 -11.95 7.35
N ASN A 87 15.42 -10.67 7.65
CA ASN A 87 16.18 -9.77 6.78
C ASN A 87 15.67 -9.81 5.32
N PRO A 88 14.42 -9.42 5.06
CA PRO A 88 13.78 -9.59 3.77
C PRO A 88 14.38 -8.68 2.71
N ASP A 89 14.39 -9.14 1.44
CA ASP A 89 14.74 -8.33 0.28
C ASP A 89 13.54 -7.49 -0.19
N LEU A 90 12.31 -8.01 0.03
CA LEU A 90 11.04 -7.32 -0.18
C LEU A 90 10.21 -7.38 1.11
N LEU A 91 9.84 -6.23 1.63
CA LEU A 91 8.97 -6.09 2.80
C LEU A 91 7.59 -5.60 2.35
N ILE A 92 6.55 -6.37 2.69
CA ILE A 92 5.16 -6.03 2.44
C ILE A 92 4.50 -5.71 3.77
N LEU A 93 3.95 -4.50 3.91
CA LEU A 93 3.31 -4.03 5.13
C LEU A 93 1.85 -3.64 4.86
N ASP A 94 0.94 -4.24 5.62
CA ASP A 94 -0.48 -3.87 5.60
C ASP A 94 -0.83 -3.12 6.88
N GLU A 95 -1.14 -1.81 6.74
CA GLU A 95 -1.45 -0.87 7.82
C GLU A 95 -0.45 -0.95 9.00
N PRO A 96 0.86 -0.74 8.75
CA PRO A 96 1.89 -0.98 9.77
C PRO A 96 1.84 0.01 10.94
N THR A 97 1.25 1.19 10.77
CA THR A 97 1.16 2.24 11.81
C THR A 97 0.01 2.01 12.78
N ASN A 98 -0.97 1.17 12.43
CA ASN A 98 -2.10 0.88 13.28
C ASN A 98 -1.68 0.24 14.60
N HIS A 99 -2.19 0.78 15.71
CA HIS A 99 -1.91 0.34 17.08
C HIS A 99 -0.46 0.56 17.56
N LEU A 100 0.35 1.33 16.83
CA LEU A 100 1.67 1.77 17.27
C LEU A 100 1.58 3.14 17.94
N ASP A 101 2.37 3.33 18.98
CA ASP A 101 2.59 4.67 19.56
C ASP A 101 3.50 5.53 18.66
N LEU A 102 3.45 6.85 18.85
CA LEU A 102 4.20 7.81 18.02
C LEU A 102 5.69 7.49 17.98
N GLY A 103 6.29 7.12 19.12
CA GLY A 103 7.72 6.79 19.16
C GLY A 103 8.07 5.55 18.35
N MET A 104 7.13 4.58 18.25
CA MET A 104 7.30 3.39 17.40
C MET A 104 7.13 3.73 15.93
N ILE A 105 6.21 4.62 15.58
CA ILE A 105 6.04 5.10 14.19
C ILE A 105 7.32 5.81 13.74
N GLU A 106 7.85 6.72 14.54
CA GLU A 106 9.10 7.43 14.24
C GLU A 106 10.30 6.48 14.11
N TRP A 107 10.37 5.46 14.97
CA TRP A 107 11.39 4.42 14.87
C TRP A 107 11.27 3.65 13.56
N LEU A 108 10.04 3.21 13.19
CA LEU A 108 9.78 2.46 11.97
C LEU A 108 10.10 3.29 10.72
N GLU A 109 9.70 4.57 10.68
CA GLU A 109 10.10 5.51 9.63
C GLU A 109 11.63 5.56 9.47
N GLY A 110 12.33 5.76 10.58
CA GLY A 110 13.80 5.82 10.59
C GLY A 110 14.47 4.52 10.16
N TYR A 111 13.90 3.37 10.51
CA TYR A 111 14.36 2.05 10.09
C TYR A 111 14.18 1.85 8.59
N LEU A 112 12.97 2.07 8.06
CA LEU A 112 12.65 1.87 6.65
C LEU A 112 13.44 2.80 5.73
N ARG A 113 13.63 4.05 6.12
CA ARG A 113 14.42 5.02 5.34
C ARG A 113 15.91 4.67 5.23
N ARG A 114 16.46 3.95 6.20
CA ARG A 114 17.87 3.51 6.19
C ARG A 114 18.06 2.14 5.56
N SER A 115 16.99 1.38 5.39
CA SER A 115 17.07 0.06 4.80
C SER A 115 17.22 0.13 3.28
N THR A 116 17.83 -0.90 2.72
CA THR A 116 17.99 -1.07 1.26
C THR A 116 16.98 -2.03 0.67
N MET A 117 16.10 -2.60 1.51
CA MET A 117 15.05 -3.52 1.07
C MET A 117 13.99 -2.80 0.23
N ALA A 118 13.40 -3.51 -0.72
CA ALA A 118 12.21 -3.02 -1.41
C ALA A 118 11.02 -3.02 -0.45
N LEU A 119 10.21 -1.96 -0.50
CA LEU A 119 9.03 -1.80 0.34
C LEU A 119 7.77 -1.69 -0.51
N LEU A 120 6.79 -2.55 -0.22
CA LEU A 120 5.41 -2.42 -0.69
C LEU A 120 4.52 -2.23 0.53
N MET A 121 3.75 -1.14 0.57
CA MET A 121 2.96 -0.81 1.75
C MET A 121 1.57 -0.33 1.37
N VAL A 122 0.58 -0.75 2.15
CA VAL A 122 -0.78 -0.20 2.16
C VAL A 122 -0.97 0.53 3.48
N THR A 123 -1.33 1.82 3.44
CA THR A 123 -1.63 2.58 4.66
C THR A 123 -2.47 3.82 4.35
N HIS A 124 -3.20 4.28 5.36
CA HIS A 124 -3.93 5.55 5.36
C HIS A 124 -3.17 6.69 6.06
N ASP A 125 -2.00 6.39 6.63
CA ASP A 125 -1.16 7.38 7.32
C ASP A 125 -0.39 8.26 6.33
N ARG A 126 -0.92 9.46 6.11
CA ARG A 126 -0.38 10.45 5.15
C ARG A 126 1.00 10.93 5.54
N TYR A 127 1.26 11.09 6.84
CA TYR A 127 2.56 11.54 7.35
C TYR A 127 3.63 10.48 7.15
N PHE A 128 3.26 9.22 7.34
CA PHE A 128 4.15 8.10 7.09
C PHE A 128 4.47 7.97 5.60
N LEU A 129 3.46 8.06 4.72
CA LEU A 129 3.64 8.06 3.26
C LEU A 129 4.56 9.19 2.80
N GLU A 130 4.37 10.41 3.33
CA GLU A 130 5.18 11.58 2.97
C GLU A 130 6.67 11.37 3.24
N ARG A 131 7.01 10.66 4.33
CA ARG A 131 8.39 10.51 4.81
C ARG A 131 9.09 9.26 4.28
N VAL A 132 8.35 8.21 3.96
CA VAL A 132 8.91 6.88 3.66
C VAL A 132 8.83 6.55 2.18
N CYS A 133 7.76 6.97 1.47
CA CYS A 133 7.51 6.54 0.11
C CYS A 133 8.18 7.44 -0.93
N SER A 134 8.72 6.80 -1.98
CA SER A 134 9.25 7.44 -3.19
C SER A 134 8.41 7.16 -4.44
N LEU A 135 7.43 6.27 -4.34
CA LEU A 135 6.48 5.91 -5.37
C LEU A 135 5.13 5.63 -4.72
N ILE A 136 4.07 6.21 -5.25
CA ILE A 136 2.69 5.94 -4.83
C ILE A 136 1.95 5.31 -6.01
N LEU A 137 1.26 4.23 -5.73
CA LEU A 137 0.36 3.55 -6.66
C LEU A 137 -1.08 3.82 -6.21
N GLU A 138 -1.87 4.41 -7.09
CA GLU A 138 -3.31 4.65 -6.87
C GLU A 138 -4.10 3.71 -7.75
N LEU A 139 -5.00 2.95 -7.15
CA LEU A 139 -5.99 2.16 -7.88
C LEU A 139 -7.30 2.95 -7.88
N ASP A 140 -7.76 3.36 -9.07
CA ASP A 140 -8.94 4.18 -9.25
C ASP A 140 -9.66 3.75 -10.54
N ASP A 141 -10.93 3.39 -10.43
CA ASP A 141 -11.79 2.93 -11.54
C ASP A 141 -11.09 1.88 -12.44
N GLU A 142 -10.68 0.76 -11.84
CA GLU A 142 -9.98 -0.37 -12.49
C GLU A 142 -8.65 -0.01 -13.17
N THR A 143 -8.18 1.21 -12.98
CA THR A 143 -6.93 1.72 -13.57
C THR A 143 -5.90 1.98 -12.48
N MET A 144 -4.66 1.55 -12.72
CA MET A 144 -3.54 1.82 -11.81
C MET A 144 -2.72 3.00 -12.31
N TYR A 145 -2.66 4.04 -11.48
CA TYR A 145 -1.84 5.22 -11.70
C TYR A 145 -0.59 5.17 -10.82
N SER A 146 0.54 5.58 -11.36
CA SER A 146 1.81 5.62 -10.63
C SER A 146 2.36 7.04 -10.55
N TYR A 147 2.74 7.47 -9.34
CA TYR A 147 3.28 8.79 -9.05
C TYR A 147 4.64 8.66 -8.38
N ARG A 148 5.71 8.99 -9.10
CA ARG A 148 7.07 8.98 -8.57
C ARG A 148 7.32 10.25 -7.77
N GLY A 149 7.28 10.12 -6.46
CA GLY A 149 7.42 11.20 -5.51
C GLY A 149 6.80 10.85 -4.15
N ASN A 150 6.73 11.82 -3.26
CA ASN A 150 6.11 11.73 -1.96
C ASN A 150 4.58 11.95 -2.04
N TYR A 151 3.91 11.92 -0.89
CA TYR A 151 2.46 12.05 -0.81
C TYR A 151 1.96 13.44 -1.29
N SER A 152 2.70 14.50 -0.98
CA SER A 152 2.36 15.86 -1.44
C SER A 152 2.40 15.98 -2.97
N TYR A 153 3.41 15.40 -3.61
CA TYR A 153 3.49 15.34 -5.08
C TYR A 153 2.33 14.52 -5.69
N TYR A 154 1.99 13.40 -5.08
CA TYR A 154 0.84 12.60 -5.50
C TYR A 154 -0.45 13.42 -5.48
N LEU A 155 -0.74 14.14 -4.38
CA LEU A 155 -1.95 14.97 -4.26
C LEU A 155 -2.04 16.02 -5.34
N GLU A 156 -0.94 16.72 -5.63
CA GLU A 156 -0.88 17.72 -6.71
C GLU A 156 -1.23 17.10 -8.06
N LYS A 157 -0.59 15.99 -8.41
CA LYS A 157 -0.80 15.33 -9.71
C LYS A 157 -2.17 14.68 -9.84
N ARG A 158 -2.68 14.11 -8.77
CA ARG A 158 -4.04 13.58 -8.71
C ARG A 158 -5.06 14.69 -8.94
N GLN A 159 -4.92 15.83 -8.27
CA GLN A 159 -5.83 16.96 -8.46
C GLN A 159 -5.79 17.47 -9.90
N ALA A 160 -4.63 17.66 -10.47
CA ALA A 160 -4.47 18.08 -11.88
C ALA A 160 -5.15 17.07 -12.85
N ARG A 161 -5.02 15.75 -12.60
CA ARG A 161 -5.69 14.71 -13.39
C ARG A 161 -7.22 14.84 -13.32
N ILE A 162 -7.76 15.03 -12.13
CA ILE A 162 -9.20 15.22 -11.91
C ILE A 162 -9.71 16.47 -12.60
N ASP A 163 -8.98 17.57 -12.50
CA ASP A 163 -9.37 18.85 -13.12
C ASP A 163 -9.43 18.74 -14.66
N VAL A 164 -8.46 18.05 -15.27
CA VAL A 164 -8.46 17.77 -16.71
C VAL A 164 -9.64 16.90 -17.12
N ALA A 165 -9.91 15.82 -16.35
CA ALA A 165 -11.04 14.95 -16.59
C ALA A 165 -12.39 15.71 -16.52
N ASN A 166 -12.57 16.52 -15.47
CA ASN A 166 -13.77 17.34 -15.28
C ASN A 166 -13.93 18.38 -16.41
N ALA A 167 -12.86 19.05 -16.82
CA ALA A 167 -12.90 19.99 -17.93
C ALA A 167 -13.27 19.32 -19.26
N THR A 168 -12.77 18.10 -19.49
CA THR A 168 -13.09 17.31 -20.69
C THR A 168 -14.55 16.86 -20.68
N ALA A 169 -15.05 16.36 -19.54
CA ALA A 169 -16.45 15.98 -19.37
C ALA A 169 -17.39 17.19 -19.56
N ALA A 170 -17.05 18.34 -18.99
CA ALA A 170 -17.85 19.57 -19.17
C ALA A 170 -17.88 20.04 -20.64
N ARG A 171 -16.77 19.93 -21.38
CA ARG A 171 -16.72 20.24 -22.82
C ARG A 171 -17.61 19.30 -23.61
N ALA A 172 -17.55 17.98 -23.36
CA ALA A 172 -18.38 16.99 -24.00
C ALA A 172 -19.86 17.23 -23.73
N GLN A 173 -20.23 17.52 -22.48
CA GLN A 173 -21.61 17.82 -22.09
C GLN A 173 -22.13 19.10 -22.77
N ASN A 174 -21.33 20.15 -22.85
CA ASN A 174 -21.68 21.38 -23.54
C ASN A 174 -21.87 21.15 -25.04
N LEU A 175 -21.00 20.35 -25.67
CA LEU A 175 -21.15 19.96 -27.08
C LEU A 175 -22.45 19.19 -27.28
N TYR A 176 -22.70 18.16 -26.48
CA TYR A 176 -23.93 17.37 -26.53
C TYR A 176 -25.19 18.23 -26.41
N ARG A 177 -25.22 19.15 -25.42
CA ARG A 177 -26.36 20.07 -25.23
C ARG A 177 -26.61 20.95 -26.46
N ARG A 178 -25.54 21.52 -27.05
CA ARG A 178 -25.64 22.32 -28.26
C ARG A 178 -26.15 21.53 -29.46
N GLU A 179 -25.68 20.31 -29.63
CA GLU A 179 -26.17 19.43 -30.70
C GLU A 179 -27.64 19.05 -30.47
N LEU A 180 -28.02 18.76 -29.23
CA LEU A 180 -29.40 18.46 -28.86
C LEU A 180 -30.35 19.64 -29.13
N GLU A 181 -29.95 20.86 -28.78
CA GLU A 181 -30.70 22.08 -29.06
C GLU A 181 -30.87 22.29 -30.57
N TRP A 182 -29.79 22.10 -31.34
CA TRP A 182 -29.83 22.17 -32.79
C TRP A 182 -30.79 21.12 -33.37
N MET A 183 -30.78 19.91 -32.94
CA MET A 183 -31.70 18.84 -33.35
C MET A 183 -33.17 19.22 -33.06
N ARG A 184 -33.45 19.79 -31.89
CA ARG A 184 -34.79 20.23 -31.47
C ARG A 184 -35.32 21.43 -32.24
N SER A 185 -34.45 22.30 -32.76
CA SER A 185 -34.82 23.45 -33.58
C SER A 185 -35.36 23.10 -34.98
N THR A 186 -35.62 21.82 -35.26
CA THR A 186 -36.16 21.33 -36.55
C THR A 186 -35.30 21.78 -37.73
N PRO A 187 -34.04 21.39 -37.83
CA PRO A 187 -33.16 21.84 -38.89
C PRO A 187 -33.71 21.42 -40.24
N CYS A 188 -33.97 22.40 -41.14
CA CYS A 188 -34.43 22.15 -42.52
C CYS A 188 -33.37 21.31 -43.24
N ALA A 189 -33.74 20.09 -43.60
CA ALA A 189 -32.88 19.07 -44.22
C ALA A 189 -32.65 19.35 -45.75
N ARG A 190 -32.30 20.57 -46.11
CA ARG A 190 -31.98 20.90 -47.51
C ARG A 190 -30.49 20.84 -47.86
N SER A 191 -29.64 20.42 -46.93
CA SER A 191 -28.21 20.26 -47.22
C SER A 191 -27.69 18.90 -46.70
N SER A 192 -26.86 18.21 -47.50
CA SER A 192 -26.15 17.00 -47.15
C SER A 192 -25.37 17.08 -45.80
N LYS A 193 -24.99 18.31 -45.45
CA LYS A 193 -24.32 18.65 -44.19
C LYS A 193 -25.21 18.47 -42.94
N ALA A 194 -26.53 18.78 -43.10
CA ALA A 194 -27.48 18.60 -41.98
C ALA A 194 -27.82 17.12 -41.79
N GLU A 195 -27.83 16.32 -42.83
CA GLU A 195 -28.08 14.89 -42.77
C GLU A 195 -26.90 14.12 -42.18
N TYR A 196 -25.67 14.44 -42.57
CA TYR A 196 -24.47 13.87 -42.00
C TYR A 196 -24.37 14.16 -40.47
N ARG A 197 -24.70 15.39 -40.05
CA ARG A 197 -24.67 15.78 -38.64
C ARG A 197 -25.73 15.07 -37.80
N LYS A 198 -26.90 14.75 -38.38
CA LYS A 198 -27.92 13.94 -37.73
C LYS A 198 -27.46 12.48 -37.57
N GLN A 199 -26.86 11.89 -38.59
CA GLN A 199 -26.32 10.54 -38.52
C GLN A 199 -25.15 10.38 -37.52
N ALA A 200 -24.35 11.40 -37.37
CA ALA A 200 -23.23 11.41 -36.39
C ALA A 200 -23.69 11.60 -34.95
N PHE A 201 -24.94 12.00 -34.70
CA PHE A 201 -25.49 12.19 -33.35
C PHE A 201 -26.04 10.86 -32.78
N TYR A 202 -26.48 9.93 -33.61
CA TYR A 202 -26.94 8.57 -33.22
C TYR A 202 -25.83 7.55 -33.30
#